data_3c503f8b7eb957395525a8130fa3e186
#
_entry.id   3c503f8b7eb957395525a8130fa3e186
#
_cell.length_a   1.000
_cell.length_b   1.000
_cell.length_c   1.000
_cell.angle_alpha   90.00
_cell.angle_beta   90.00
_cell.angle_gamma   90.00
#
_symmetry.space_group_name_H-M   'P 1'
#
loop_
_entity.id
_entity.type
_entity.pdbx_description
1 polymer ?
#
loop_
_entity_poly.entity_id
_entity_poly.type
_entity_poly.pdbx_seq_one_letter_code
_entity_poly.pdbx_strand_id
1 'polypeptide(L)'
;MCKTHVNSKGISPVIATVIIVAVTITVAIAISFWMGGIAGLYTRFEKLEIVYSTVAWDDTGKYWTVTLKVKNTGSADTKIDDILLNGVTIRDVANSTANANWGSGTSSAPSVTPKSGKCDSVSISLNSGGEVYIVVAIPNGAKMGSSTATSGLSLELKLHTSGGKEYPKILTLP
;
A
#
# COMPACT_ATOMS: atom_id res chain seq x y z
N MET A 1 -72.47 36.12 15.83
CA MET A 1 -71.47 35.40 14.94
C MET A 1 -70.30 36.35 14.74
N CYS A 2 -69.24 36.18 15.50
CA CYS A 2 -68.06 37.05 15.48
C CYS A 2 -67.10 36.58 14.43
N LYS A 3 -66.87 37.35 13.35
CA LYS A 3 -65.88 37.06 12.32
C LYS A 3 -64.50 37.53 12.84
N THR A 4 -63.64 36.60 13.18
CA THR A 4 -62.24 36.89 13.43
C THR A 4 -61.55 37.21 12.09
N HIS A 5 -61.18 38.46 11.90
CA HIS A 5 -60.29 38.89 10.81
C HIS A 5 -58.85 38.38 11.09
N VAL A 6 -58.48 37.33 10.41
CA VAL A 6 -57.06 36.92 10.37
C VAL A 6 -56.35 37.89 9.43
N ASN A 7 -55.53 38.76 10.04
CA ASN A 7 -54.75 39.74 9.29
C ASN A 7 -53.51 39.03 8.71
N SER A 8 -53.67 38.41 7.51
CA SER A 8 -52.57 37.79 6.79
C SER A 8 -51.68 38.87 6.13
N LYS A 9 -50.66 39.32 6.87
CA LYS A 9 -49.62 40.14 6.26
C LYS A 9 -48.79 39.26 5.32
N GLY A 10 -49.14 39.24 4.04
CA GLY A 10 -48.38 38.53 2.99
C GLY A 10 -46.98 39.16 2.83
N ILE A 11 -45.96 38.34 2.77
CA ILE A 11 -44.59 38.76 2.44
C ILE A 11 -44.60 39.29 0.99
N SER A 12 -44.00 40.47 0.75
CA SER A 12 -43.85 40.99 -0.60
C SER A 12 -43.14 39.99 -1.50
N PRO A 13 -43.59 39.73 -2.70
CA PRO A 13 -42.95 38.80 -3.65
C PRO A 13 -41.47 39.11 -3.87
N VAL A 14 -41.08 40.37 -3.88
CA VAL A 14 -39.70 40.84 -4.02
C VAL A 14 -38.83 40.39 -2.85
N ILE A 15 -39.32 40.50 -1.61
CA ILE A 15 -38.58 40.07 -0.42
C ILE A 15 -38.40 38.52 -0.45
N ALA A 16 -39.45 37.80 -0.85
CA ALA A 16 -39.38 36.36 -0.94
C ALA A 16 -38.32 35.89 -1.96
N THR A 17 -38.24 36.52 -3.13
CA THR A 17 -37.22 36.18 -4.14
C THR A 17 -35.81 36.48 -3.65
N VAL A 18 -35.57 37.60 -3.01
CA VAL A 18 -34.25 37.94 -2.43
C VAL A 18 -33.81 36.92 -1.38
N ILE A 19 -34.72 36.50 -0.50
CA ILE A 19 -34.42 35.49 0.52
C ILE A 19 -34.05 34.14 -0.16
N ILE A 20 -34.84 33.70 -1.14
CA ILE A 20 -34.55 32.44 -1.85
C ILE A 20 -33.18 32.47 -2.52
N VAL A 21 -32.85 33.57 -3.23
CA VAL A 21 -31.55 33.71 -3.87
C VAL A 21 -30.43 33.72 -2.85
N ALA A 22 -30.55 34.44 -1.75
CA ALA A 22 -29.56 34.47 -0.69
C ALA A 22 -29.29 33.08 -0.09
N VAL A 23 -30.37 32.34 0.23
CA VAL A 23 -30.28 30.97 0.77
C VAL A 23 -29.64 30.01 -0.25
N THR A 24 -30.06 30.06 -1.53
CA THR A 24 -29.51 29.17 -2.56
C THR A 24 -28.01 29.40 -2.78
N ILE A 25 -27.55 30.64 -2.81
CA ILE A 25 -26.12 30.96 -2.93
C ILE A 25 -25.35 30.44 -1.71
N THR A 26 -25.85 30.65 -0.51
CA THR A 26 -25.20 30.19 0.73
C THR A 26 -25.08 28.66 0.76
N VAL A 27 -26.15 27.95 0.41
CA VAL A 27 -26.15 26.49 0.35
C VAL A 27 -25.22 25.98 -0.75
N ALA A 28 -25.21 26.61 -1.93
CA ALA A 28 -24.32 26.22 -3.02
C ALA A 28 -22.83 26.35 -2.64
N ILE A 29 -22.46 27.43 -1.96
CA ILE A 29 -21.09 27.62 -1.46
C ILE A 29 -20.75 26.55 -0.41
N ALA A 30 -21.63 26.30 0.54
CA ALA A 30 -21.41 25.30 1.59
C ALA A 30 -21.19 23.90 1.02
N ILE A 31 -22.03 23.49 0.04
CA ILE A 31 -21.90 22.19 -0.65
C ILE A 31 -20.60 22.12 -1.44
N SER A 32 -20.20 23.21 -2.10
CA SER A 32 -18.95 23.24 -2.89
C SER A 32 -17.73 23.03 -2.01
N PHE A 33 -17.66 23.66 -0.84
CA PHE A 33 -16.56 23.43 0.11
C PHE A 33 -16.57 22.02 0.67
N TRP A 34 -17.73 21.49 1.03
CA TRP A 34 -17.86 20.13 1.56
C TRP A 34 -17.47 19.08 0.52
N MET A 35 -17.92 19.23 -0.72
CA MET A 35 -17.59 18.31 -1.80
C MET A 35 -16.11 18.35 -2.16
N GLY A 36 -15.48 19.53 -2.18
CA GLY A 36 -14.04 19.69 -2.37
C GLY A 36 -13.22 18.98 -1.31
N GLY A 37 -13.62 19.05 -0.05
CA GLY A 37 -13.00 18.33 1.07
C GLY A 37 -13.09 16.82 0.94
N ILE A 38 -14.25 16.30 0.58
CA ILE A 38 -14.46 14.87 0.37
C ILE A 38 -13.66 14.34 -0.83
N ALA A 39 -13.68 15.05 -1.96
CA ALA A 39 -12.94 14.64 -3.15
C ALA A 39 -11.44 14.45 -2.87
N GLY A 40 -10.84 15.30 -2.04
CA GLY A 40 -9.43 15.19 -1.64
C GLY A 40 -9.10 13.90 -0.86
N LEU A 41 -10.03 13.38 -0.07
CA LEU A 41 -9.85 12.13 0.68
C LEU A 41 -9.95 10.90 -0.23
N TYR A 42 -10.80 10.91 -1.22
CA TYR A 42 -11.01 9.77 -2.13
C TYR A 42 -9.98 9.68 -3.27
N THR A 43 -9.24 10.76 -3.55
CA THR A 43 -8.24 10.76 -4.63
C THR A 43 -6.90 10.19 -4.21
N ARG A 44 -6.63 10.02 -2.91
CA ARG A 44 -5.38 9.46 -2.38
C ARG A 44 -5.59 8.00 -2.01
N PHE A 45 -5.11 7.10 -2.83
CA PHE A 45 -5.13 5.67 -2.54
C PHE A 45 -3.75 5.06 -2.77
N GLU A 46 -3.45 4.09 -1.92
CA GLU A 46 -2.23 3.28 -1.99
C GLU A 46 -2.53 2.01 -2.76
N LYS A 47 -1.70 1.69 -3.74
CA LYS A 47 -1.76 0.44 -4.50
C LYS A 47 -0.37 0.06 -5.00
N LEU A 48 0.15 -1.08 -4.52
CA LEU A 48 1.34 -1.70 -5.06
C LEU A 48 0.96 -2.82 -6.02
N GLU A 49 1.76 -2.98 -7.05
CA GLU A 49 1.64 -4.07 -8.01
C GLU A 49 2.99 -4.76 -8.17
N ILE A 50 3.01 -6.08 -8.01
CA ILE A 50 4.19 -6.89 -8.26
C ILE A 50 4.19 -7.26 -9.75
N VAL A 51 4.93 -6.48 -10.54
CA VAL A 51 4.97 -6.58 -12.00
C VAL A 51 5.74 -7.82 -12.45
N TYR A 52 6.79 -8.15 -11.73
CA TYR A 52 7.68 -9.26 -12.06
C TYR A 52 8.14 -9.98 -10.81
N SER A 53 8.29 -11.29 -10.89
CA SER A 53 8.82 -12.11 -9.81
C SER A 53 9.57 -13.31 -10.38
N THR A 54 10.75 -13.58 -9.88
CA THR A 54 11.54 -14.77 -10.25
C THR A 54 12.23 -15.34 -9.02
N VAL A 55 12.50 -16.63 -9.08
CA VAL A 55 13.26 -17.34 -8.05
C VAL A 55 14.41 -18.06 -8.73
N ALA A 56 15.63 -17.87 -8.23
CA ALA A 56 16.83 -18.53 -8.69
C ALA A 56 17.51 -19.24 -7.52
N TRP A 57 18.09 -20.41 -7.78
CA TRP A 57 18.92 -21.12 -6.82
C TRP A 57 20.39 -20.77 -7.04
N ASP A 58 21.09 -20.44 -5.97
CA ASP A 58 22.54 -20.28 -5.94
C ASP A 58 23.18 -21.53 -5.33
N ASP A 59 23.83 -22.32 -6.18
CA ASP A 59 24.47 -23.56 -5.75
C ASP A 59 25.72 -23.34 -4.92
N THR A 60 26.40 -22.23 -5.12
CA THR A 60 27.63 -21.87 -4.39
C THR A 60 27.29 -21.45 -2.95
N GLY A 61 26.30 -20.58 -2.80
CA GLY A 61 25.90 -20.05 -1.50
C GLY A 61 24.82 -20.88 -0.79
N LYS A 62 24.22 -21.89 -1.48
CA LYS A 62 23.13 -22.73 -0.95
C LYS A 62 21.93 -21.92 -0.44
N TYR A 63 21.47 -20.96 -1.25
CA TYR A 63 20.31 -20.14 -0.97
C TYR A 63 19.48 -19.86 -2.23
N TRP A 64 18.20 -19.53 -2.04
CA TRP A 64 17.34 -19.03 -3.10
C TRP A 64 17.35 -17.50 -3.11
N THR A 65 17.40 -16.96 -4.31
CA THR A 65 17.26 -15.52 -4.55
C THR A 65 15.89 -15.26 -5.15
N VAL A 66 15.02 -14.58 -4.41
CA VAL A 66 13.71 -14.13 -4.86
C VAL A 66 13.84 -12.69 -5.31
N THR A 67 13.62 -12.42 -6.59
CA THR A 67 13.62 -11.06 -7.14
C THR A 67 12.22 -10.63 -7.47
N LEU A 68 11.82 -9.48 -6.94
CA LEU A 68 10.54 -8.85 -7.19
C LEU A 68 10.75 -7.48 -7.82
N LYS A 69 9.98 -7.15 -8.83
CA LYS A 69 9.82 -5.77 -9.33
C LYS A 69 8.46 -5.26 -8.88
N VAL A 70 8.47 -4.24 -8.06
CA VAL A 70 7.27 -3.65 -7.47
C VAL A 70 7.08 -2.25 -8.02
N LYS A 71 5.85 -1.92 -8.40
CA LYS A 71 5.45 -0.61 -8.88
C LYS A 71 4.33 -0.04 -8.01
N ASN A 72 4.44 1.23 -7.67
CA ASN A 72 3.34 1.94 -7.04
C ASN A 72 2.38 2.47 -8.12
N THR A 73 1.23 1.82 -8.27
CA THR A 73 0.17 2.22 -9.20
C THR A 73 -0.90 3.07 -8.52
N GLY A 74 -0.72 3.35 -7.24
CA GLY A 74 -1.57 4.26 -6.47
C GLY A 74 -1.26 5.73 -6.74
N SER A 75 -2.15 6.61 -6.28
CA SER A 75 -1.99 8.06 -6.36
C SER A 75 -1.26 8.65 -5.14
N ALA A 76 -1.06 7.86 -4.08
CA ALA A 76 -0.32 8.25 -2.89
C ALA A 76 1.06 7.58 -2.86
N ASP A 77 2.02 8.29 -2.27
CA ASP A 77 3.30 7.70 -1.93
C ASP A 77 3.09 6.63 -0.86
N THR A 78 3.87 5.55 -0.94
CA THR A 78 3.78 4.43 -0.02
C THR A 78 5.16 4.06 0.51
N LYS A 79 5.18 3.39 1.64
CA LYS A 79 6.40 2.89 2.26
C LYS A 79 6.20 1.43 2.62
N ILE A 80 7.09 0.56 2.12
CA ILE A 80 7.16 -0.83 2.53
C ILE A 80 8.03 -0.87 3.79
N ASP A 81 7.49 -1.36 4.88
CA ASP A 81 8.12 -1.39 6.20
C ASP A 81 8.47 -2.81 6.68
N ASP A 82 7.88 -3.83 6.06
CA ASP A 82 8.25 -5.21 6.33
C ASP A 82 8.01 -6.15 5.14
N ILE A 83 8.71 -7.29 5.18
CA ILE A 83 8.53 -8.40 4.23
C ILE A 83 8.27 -9.65 5.05
N LEU A 84 7.16 -10.34 4.77
CA LEU A 84 6.80 -11.57 5.44
C LEU A 84 7.00 -12.77 4.52
N LEU A 85 7.55 -13.84 5.07
CA LEU A 85 7.76 -15.12 4.41
C LEU A 85 6.92 -16.18 5.16
N ASN A 86 5.90 -16.72 4.50
CA ASN A 86 4.93 -17.63 5.12
C ASN A 86 4.37 -17.10 6.47
N GLY A 87 4.08 -15.78 6.53
CA GLY A 87 3.54 -15.12 7.71
C GLY A 87 4.56 -14.73 8.79
N VAL A 88 5.84 -15.05 8.59
CA VAL A 88 6.93 -14.65 9.50
C VAL A 88 7.70 -13.49 8.90
N THR A 89 8.00 -12.46 9.71
CA THR A 89 8.78 -11.33 9.24
C THR A 89 10.19 -11.78 8.87
N ILE A 90 10.77 -11.19 7.84
CA ILE A 90 12.09 -11.58 7.36
C ILE A 90 13.16 -11.48 8.47
N ARG A 91 12.94 -10.61 9.45
CA ARG A 91 13.82 -10.43 10.60
C ARG A 91 13.79 -11.59 11.61
N ASP A 92 12.66 -12.31 11.65
CA ASP A 92 12.42 -13.38 12.63
C ASP A 92 12.50 -14.78 12.03
N VAL A 93 12.90 -14.88 10.76
CA VAL A 93 13.18 -16.17 10.11
C VAL A 93 14.31 -16.87 10.84
N ALA A 94 13.99 -18.01 11.48
CA ALA A 94 14.93 -18.72 12.34
C ALA A 94 15.92 -19.60 11.56
N ASN A 95 17.09 -19.80 12.12
CA ASN A 95 18.21 -20.60 11.57
C ASN A 95 18.82 -20.11 10.27
N SER A 96 18.54 -18.89 9.90
CA SER A 96 19.13 -18.34 8.69
C SER A 96 19.03 -16.84 8.66
N THR A 97 19.89 -16.29 7.92
CA THR A 97 19.98 -14.90 7.61
C THR A 97 19.29 -14.64 6.29
N ALA A 98 17.97 -14.76 6.25
CA ALA A 98 17.24 -14.18 5.16
C ALA A 98 17.57 -12.67 5.13
N ASN A 99 17.95 -12.16 3.99
CA ASN A 99 18.34 -10.77 3.81
C ASN A 99 17.55 -10.19 2.63
N ALA A 100 17.13 -8.94 2.77
CA ALA A 100 16.52 -8.20 1.68
C ALA A 100 17.41 -7.04 1.30
N ASN A 101 17.60 -6.83 0.02
CA ASN A 101 18.24 -5.65 -0.54
C ASN A 101 17.30 -5.03 -1.58
N TRP A 102 17.31 -3.72 -1.71
CA TRP A 102 16.47 -3.01 -2.65
C TRP A 102 17.23 -1.90 -3.37
N GLY A 103 16.85 -1.67 -4.61
CA GLY A 103 17.38 -0.59 -5.44
C GLY A 103 16.25 0.14 -6.14
N SER A 104 16.15 1.45 -5.97
CA SER A 104 15.26 2.30 -6.75
C SER A 104 15.88 2.53 -8.13
N GLY A 105 15.10 2.26 -9.18
CA GLY A 105 15.52 2.50 -10.55
C GLY A 105 15.21 1.33 -11.47
N THR A 106 15.21 1.61 -12.76
CA THR A 106 14.67 0.74 -13.79
C THR A 106 15.68 -0.25 -14.39
N SER A 107 16.93 -0.27 -13.93
CA SER A 107 18.00 -0.89 -14.73
C SER A 107 18.44 -2.28 -14.28
N SER A 108 18.47 -2.61 -13.00
CA SER A 108 18.89 -3.94 -12.54
C SER A 108 18.48 -4.24 -11.10
N ALA A 109 18.21 -5.51 -10.82
CA ALA A 109 18.03 -5.98 -9.45
C ALA A 109 19.37 -5.90 -8.69
N PRO A 110 19.39 -5.40 -7.44
CA PRO A 110 20.60 -5.40 -6.63
C PRO A 110 21.03 -6.83 -6.29
N SER A 111 22.31 -7.05 -6.12
CA SER A 111 22.81 -8.34 -5.62
C SER A 111 22.52 -8.45 -4.11
N VAL A 112 22.13 -9.63 -3.69
CA VAL A 112 21.93 -9.94 -2.28
C VAL A 112 22.59 -11.26 -1.95
N THR A 113 23.23 -11.32 -0.79
CA THR A 113 23.74 -12.56 -0.21
C THR A 113 23.16 -12.72 1.20
N PRO A 114 22.94 -13.96 1.66
CA PRO A 114 22.55 -14.18 3.04
C PRO A 114 23.59 -13.56 3.98
N LYS A 115 23.11 -12.82 4.98
CA LYS A 115 23.97 -12.12 5.93
C LYS A 115 23.94 -12.87 7.27
N SER A 116 25.07 -13.01 7.94
CA SER A 116 25.12 -13.60 9.27
C SER A 116 24.55 -12.63 10.31
N GLY A 117 23.36 -12.88 10.84
CA GLY A 117 22.66 -12.04 11.82
C GLY A 117 21.24 -11.68 11.38
N LYS A 118 20.46 -11.01 12.24
CA LYS A 118 19.11 -10.56 11.90
C LYS A 118 19.15 -9.55 10.74
N CYS A 119 18.17 -9.63 9.86
CA CYS A 119 17.96 -8.64 8.82
C CYS A 119 17.68 -7.26 9.44
N ASP A 120 18.23 -6.22 8.86
CA ASP A 120 17.91 -4.85 9.25
C ASP A 120 16.44 -4.53 8.93
N SER A 121 15.89 -3.48 9.55
CA SER A 121 14.53 -3.06 9.27
C SER A 121 14.37 -2.69 7.79
N VAL A 122 13.39 -3.28 7.13
CA VAL A 122 13.00 -2.90 5.77
C VAL A 122 12.37 -1.51 5.81
N SER A 123 12.81 -0.62 4.93
CA SER A 123 12.28 0.73 4.84
C SER A 123 12.45 1.25 3.41
N ILE A 124 11.46 0.98 2.57
CA ILE A 124 11.50 1.30 1.15
C ILE A 124 10.40 2.32 0.85
N SER A 125 10.79 3.56 0.59
CA SER A 125 9.85 4.60 0.16
C SER A 125 9.67 4.55 -1.35
N LEU A 126 8.43 4.57 -1.80
CA LEU A 126 8.05 4.46 -3.21
C LEU A 126 7.01 5.52 -3.55
N ASN A 127 7.42 6.51 -4.32
CA ASN A 127 6.54 7.58 -4.77
C ASN A 127 5.48 7.02 -5.74
N SER A 128 4.39 7.75 -5.91
CA SER A 128 3.38 7.44 -6.92
C SER A 128 4.02 7.27 -8.30
N GLY A 129 3.72 6.17 -9.00
CA GLY A 129 4.32 5.80 -10.29
C GLY A 129 5.73 5.23 -10.22
N GLY A 130 6.39 5.25 -9.06
CA GLY A 130 7.76 4.75 -8.87
C GLY A 130 7.84 3.23 -8.96
N GLU A 131 9.04 2.73 -9.27
CA GLU A 131 9.36 1.31 -9.35
C GLU A 131 10.57 0.98 -8.47
N VAL A 132 10.58 -0.21 -7.89
CA VAL A 132 11.69 -0.70 -7.07
C VAL A 132 11.92 -2.19 -7.33
N TYR A 133 13.18 -2.59 -7.36
CA TYR A 133 13.56 -4.00 -7.28
C TYR A 133 13.84 -4.37 -5.83
N ILE A 134 13.20 -5.43 -5.37
CA ILE A 134 13.41 -6.03 -4.05
C ILE A 134 13.97 -7.43 -4.28
N VAL A 135 15.09 -7.72 -3.67
CA VAL A 135 15.74 -9.02 -3.75
C VAL A 135 15.86 -9.60 -2.36
N VAL A 136 15.34 -10.81 -2.19
CA VAL A 136 15.33 -11.53 -0.91
C VAL A 136 16.16 -12.79 -1.06
N ALA A 137 17.19 -12.96 -0.24
CA ALA A 137 17.97 -14.19 -0.16
C ALA A 137 17.43 -15.08 0.98
N ILE A 138 17.11 -16.32 0.66
CA ILE A 138 16.54 -17.30 1.60
C ILE A 138 17.46 -18.52 1.63
N PRO A 139 18.22 -18.75 2.72
CA PRO A 139 19.08 -19.91 2.84
C PRO A 139 18.29 -21.23 2.89
N ASN A 140 18.92 -22.29 2.40
CA ASN A 140 18.37 -23.64 2.51
C ASN A 140 18.21 -24.03 3.98
N GLY A 141 17.07 -24.58 4.36
CA GLY A 141 16.76 -24.94 5.74
C GLY A 141 16.26 -23.80 6.60
N ALA A 142 16.05 -22.59 6.04
CA ALA A 142 15.45 -21.46 6.73
C ALA A 142 14.08 -21.81 7.32
N LYS A 143 13.85 -21.59 8.61
CA LYS A 143 12.57 -21.84 9.26
C LYS A 143 11.69 -20.60 9.21
N MET A 144 10.56 -20.74 8.55
CA MET A 144 9.53 -19.71 8.39
C MET A 144 8.24 -20.22 9.07
N GLY A 145 8.11 -19.99 10.39
CA GLY A 145 7.03 -20.55 11.19
C GLY A 145 7.08 -22.09 11.22
N SER A 146 6.04 -22.74 10.72
CA SER A 146 5.95 -24.20 10.60
C SER A 146 6.62 -24.76 9.35
N SER A 147 7.02 -23.91 8.40
CA SER A 147 7.60 -24.32 7.12
C SER A 147 9.11 -24.18 7.14
N THR A 148 9.80 -25.07 6.41
CA THR A 148 11.26 -24.99 6.20
C THR A 148 11.55 -24.78 4.73
N ALA A 149 12.44 -23.87 4.40
CA ALA A 149 12.85 -23.59 3.02
C ALA A 149 13.53 -24.82 2.42
N THR A 150 12.86 -25.45 1.48
CA THR A 150 13.35 -26.61 0.72
C THR A 150 12.90 -26.48 -0.74
N SER A 151 13.60 -27.14 -1.66
CA SER A 151 13.14 -27.23 -3.05
C SER A 151 11.73 -27.79 -3.14
N GLY A 152 10.90 -27.21 -4.01
CA GLY A 152 9.49 -27.57 -4.19
C GLY A 152 8.54 -26.88 -3.21
N LEU A 153 9.02 -26.12 -2.23
CA LEU A 153 8.15 -25.41 -1.30
C LEU A 153 7.43 -24.25 -1.99
N SER A 154 6.10 -24.16 -1.78
CA SER A 154 5.35 -22.97 -2.12
C SER A 154 5.54 -21.91 -1.04
N LEU A 155 6.19 -20.82 -1.40
CA LEU A 155 6.49 -19.70 -0.53
C LEU A 155 5.46 -18.59 -0.74
N GLU A 156 4.78 -18.18 0.31
CA GLU A 156 4.00 -16.94 0.32
C GLU A 156 4.88 -15.78 0.78
N LEU A 157 5.19 -14.86 -0.12
CA LEU A 157 5.88 -13.62 0.20
C LEU A 157 4.85 -12.49 0.25
N LYS A 158 4.80 -11.76 1.35
CA LYS A 158 3.93 -10.58 1.51
C LYS A 158 4.77 -9.34 1.73
N LEU A 159 4.43 -8.28 1.02
CA LEU A 159 4.94 -6.95 1.28
C LEU A 159 3.96 -6.23 2.18
N HIS A 160 4.40 -5.81 3.36
CA HIS A 160 3.61 -5.00 4.28
C HIS A 160 3.97 -3.54 4.14
N THR A 161 2.96 -2.66 4.12
CA THR A 161 3.15 -1.22 3.96
C THR A 161 2.78 -0.47 5.23
N SER A 162 3.34 0.71 5.42
CA SER A 162 3.02 1.60 6.54
C SER A 162 1.55 2.02 6.60
N GLY A 163 0.82 1.89 5.49
CA GLY A 163 -0.64 2.05 5.43
C GLY A 163 -1.43 0.84 5.91
N GLY A 164 -0.76 -0.21 6.39
CA GLY A 164 -1.40 -1.44 6.90
C GLY A 164 -1.93 -2.38 5.82
N LYS A 165 -1.52 -2.19 4.55
CA LYS A 165 -1.90 -3.08 3.46
C LYS A 165 -0.85 -4.16 3.25
N GLU A 166 -1.32 -5.36 2.89
CA GLU A 166 -0.49 -6.49 2.53
C GLU A 166 -0.67 -6.86 1.06
N TYR A 167 0.45 -7.11 0.37
CA TYR A 167 0.48 -7.51 -1.03
C TYR A 167 1.12 -8.90 -1.14
N PRO A 168 0.32 -9.97 -1.16
CA PRO A 168 0.81 -11.33 -1.20
C PRO A 168 1.25 -11.75 -2.62
N LYS A 169 2.31 -12.54 -2.71
CA LYS A 169 2.76 -13.23 -3.90
C LYS A 169 3.17 -14.65 -3.54
N ILE A 170 2.62 -15.64 -4.23
CA ILE A 170 3.01 -17.04 -4.07
C ILE A 170 4.05 -17.37 -5.13
N LEU A 171 5.13 -18.01 -4.71
CA LEU A 171 6.27 -18.44 -5.51
C LEU A 171 6.62 -19.86 -5.12
N THR A 172 7.15 -20.63 -6.07
CA THR A 172 7.67 -21.97 -5.78
C THR A 172 9.20 -21.92 -5.82
N LEU A 173 9.84 -22.45 -4.79
CA LEU A 173 11.28 -22.59 -4.72
C LEU A 173 11.70 -23.76 -5.64
N PRO A 174 12.55 -23.53 -6.65
CA PRO A 174 12.99 -24.57 -7.58
C PRO A 174 13.90 -25.62 -6.94
#